data_d15e50e95d0c08ea597cfe56f35363b9
#
_entry.id   d15e50e95d0c08ea597cfe56f35363b9
#
_cell.length_a   1.000
_cell.length_b   1.000
_cell.length_c   1.000
_cell.angle_alpha   90.00
_cell.angle_beta   90.00
_cell.angle_gamma   90.00
#
_symmetry.space_group_name_H-M   'P 1'
#
loop_
_entity.id
_entity.type
_entity.pdbx_description
1 polymer ?
#
loop_
_entity_poly.entity_id
_entity_poly.type
_entity_poly.pdbx_seq_one_letter_code
_entity_poly.pdbx_strand_id
1 'polypeptide(L)'
;MSFGSEYAVEIYVNRPFMDKPIIYQILPRLWGNLNEKLVRNCGVDVNGTGRFKDIDKSTLEYLKHLGVSHVWYTGVIRHATDCDKRGCVPSNPQWVKGDAGSPYSITDYFDVNPYLAVNPEKRMDEFDAMIKRTHAAGLKAIIDFVPNHVARDYGKYSPKPVRKGRDANGHPVLGALDDKTKHWLPDNDFFYYPGQPLKLPTKGTYREMPAKASGNIYSPEPSVNDWYDTVKINYCDFYTDTWERMYEVVCFWASRGVDGFRCDMVELVPTEFMGWLIKSVKKEFPDVQFIAEVYQKNLYGKYVREVGFDYLYDKSGLYDALHDIMTGNVNNGNAPLEQWQSARRITWNWQSLGDLQPHMLNFLENHDEQRLASDFFARKGRNALAAMYVSLLFNTAPFMLYFGQEAGEKGMDEEGMSGKDGRTSIFDWWSPASVRRLNLFIHGKGDLEPEEKALLERYKALLSFASGSDVIKKGVTYDLCYCNMYSAGFNIDKNFAFIRKYGEETILVVSNFGIQDSDMDIMIPSEAFEWLQIPQSESMNASTPVKVHVPACDGVMINLR
;
A
#
# COMPACT_ATOMS: atom_id res chain seq x y z
N MET A 1 -23.88 -12.61 -50.03
CA MET A 1 -23.66 -13.10 -48.65
C MET A 1 -22.80 -12.07 -47.95
N SER A 2 -23.40 -11.22 -47.16
CA SER A 2 -22.72 -10.16 -46.43
C SER A 2 -22.41 -10.66 -45.02
N PHE A 3 -21.14 -10.69 -44.64
CA PHE A 3 -20.74 -10.87 -43.25
C PHE A 3 -20.58 -9.50 -42.61
N GLY A 4 -21.59 -9.08 -41.87
CA GLY A 4 -21.51 -7.94 -40.95
C GLY A 4 -21.10 -8.49 -39.60
N SER A 5 -19.86 -8.19 -39.14
CA SER A 5 -19.45 -8.33 -37.78
C SER A 5 -19.59 -6.96 -37.09
N GLU A 6 -20.69 -6.77 -36.37
CA GLU A 6 -20.84 -5.68 -35.42
C GLU A 6 -19.96 -6.01 -34.19
N TYR A 7 -18.77 -5.42 -34.13
CA TYR A 7 -18.07 -5.26 -32.88
C TYR A 7 -18.68 -4.10 -32.13
N ALA A 8 -19.58 -4.38 -31.21
CA ALA A 8 -20.02 -3.40 -30.24
C ALA A 8 -18.81 -3.11 -29.32
N VAL A 9 -18.16 -1.98 -29.55
CA VAL A 9 -17.24 -1.39 -28.57
C VAL A 9 -18.10 -0.89 -27.43
N GLU A 10 -18.20 -1.65 -26.34
CA GLU A 10 -18.76 -1.14 -25.08
C GLU A 10 -17.82 -0.04 -24.59
N ILE A 11 -18.21 1.21 -24.81
CA ILE A 11 -17.57 2.37 -24.19
C ILE A 11 -17.92 2.29 -22.72
N TYR A 12 -16.95 1.87 -21.90
CA TYR A 12 -17.05 1.99 -20.45
C TYR A 12 -17.17 3.50 -20.13
N VAL A 13 -18.36 3.93 -19.78
CA VAL A 13 -18.57 5.25 -19.19
C VAL A 13 -17.85 5.21 -17.85
N ASN A 14 -16.68 5.84 -17.78
CA ASN A 14 -15.98 6.07 -16.53
C ASN A 14 -16.99 6.68 -15.53
N ARG A 15 -17.30 5.93 -14.45
CA ARG A 15 -18.02 6.53 -13.32
C ARG A 15 -17.20 7.73 -12.85
N PRO A 16 -17.83 8.84 -12.45
CA PRO A 16 -17.09 9.98 -11.94
C PRO A 16 -16.18 9.48 -10.80
N PHE A 17 -14.88 9.82 -10.89
CA PHE A 17 -13.92 9.48 -9.86
C PHE A 17 -14.51 9.81 -8.50
N MET A 18 -14.41 8.86 -7.56
CA MET A 18 -14.66 9.18 -6.15
C MET A 18 -13.69 10.28 -5.77
N ASP A 19 -14.13 11.20 -4.92
CA ASP A 19 -13.26 12.23 -4.34
C ASP A 19 -11.96 11.58 -3.86
N LYS A 20 -10.81 12.11 -4.28
CA LYS A 20 -9.43 11.64 -3.98
C LYS A 20 -9.35 10.76 -2.72
N PRO A 21 -9.20 9.42 -2.84
CA PRO A 21 -9.12 8.55 -1.68
C PRO A 21 -7.87 8.87 -0.83
N ILE A 22 -8.04 8.98 0.48
CA ILE A 22 -6.95 9.00 1.44
C ILE A 22 -7.03 7.70 2.22
N ILE A 23 -6.04 6.83 2.00
CA ILE A 23 -5.99 5.48 2.54
C ILE A 23 -5.04 5.48 3.75
N TYR A 24 -5.46 4.88 4.85
CA TYR A 24 -4.59 4.63 6.00
C TYR A 24 -4.32 3.14 6.12
N GLN A 25 -3.09 2.73 5.84
CA GLN A 25 -2.67 1.33 5.97
C GLN A 25 -2.35 1.02 7.42
N ILE A 26 -3.02 0.03 7.98
CA ILE A 26 -2.83 -0.46 9.35
C ILE A 26 -2.45 -1.94 9.34
N LEU A 27 -1.46 -2.31 10.13
CA LEU A 27 -1.18 -3.69 10.51
C LEU A 27 -1.77 -3.93 11.91
N PRO A 28 -2.97 -4.53 12.04
CA PRO A 28 -3.68 -4.64 13.33
C PRO A 28 -2.86 -5.29 14.44
N ARG A 29 -2.02 -6.27 14.08
CA ARG A 29 -1.11 -6.95 14.99
C ARG A 29 -0.18 -6.00 15.75
N LEU A 30 0.32 -4.96 15.08
CA LEU A 30 1.23 -3.97 15.67
C LEU A 30 0.47 -2.78 16.25
N TRP A 31 -0.61 -2.33 15.61
CA TRP A 31 -1.36 -1.14 16.01
C TRP A 31 -1.89 -1.21 17.44
N GLY A 32 -2.58 -2.30 17.77
CA GLY A 32 -3.21 -2.49 19.09
C GLY A 32 -2.27 -3.07 20.15
N ASN A 33 -1.01 -3.36 19.82
CA ASN A 33 -0.07 -3.92 20.77
C ASN A 33 0.58 -2.83 21.62
N LEU A 34 0.14 -2.69 22.86
CA LEU A 34 0.66 -1.70 23.82
C LEU A 34 1.75 -2.24 24.74
N ASN A 35 2.31 -3.42 24.47
CA ASN A 35 3.36 -4.00 25.30
C ASN A 35 4.68 -3.22 25.14
N GLU A 36 5.23 -2.73 26.26
CA GLU A 36 6.50 -2.01 26.31
C GLU A 36 7.70 -2.92 26.57
N LYS A 37 7.44 -4.12 27.13
CA LYS A 37 8.48 -5.08 27.52
C LYS A 37 8.71 -6.07 26.39
N LEU A 38 9.35 -5.61 25.34
CA LEU A 38 9.66 -6.42 24.17
C LEU A 38 10.97 -7.19 24.38
N VAL A 39 11.00 -8.42 23.89
CA VAL A 39 12.18 -9.28 23.88
C VAL A 39 12.45 -9.71 22.43
N ARG A 40 13.65 -9.50 21.97
CA ARG A 40 14.06 -9.84 20.60
C ARG A 40 13.78 -11.31 20.28
N ASN A 41 13.19 -11.57 19.12
CA ASN A 41 12.86 -12.91 18.58
C ASN A 41 12.06 -13.75 19.59
N CYS A 42 11.11 -13.13 20.29
CA CYS A 42 10.20 -13.83 21.20
C CYS A 42 8.79 -13.90 20.62
N GLY A 43 8.10 -14.96 21.01
CA GLY A 43 6.73 -15.23 20.58
C GLY A 43 5.69 -14.29 21.20
N VAL A 44 4.45 -14.47 20.78
CA VAL A 44 3.30 -13.63 21.15
C VAL A 44 3.02 -13.58 22.66
N ASP A 45 3.34 -14.62 23.39
CA ASP A 45 3.15 -14.67 24.86
C ASP A 45 3.98 -13.62 25.61
N VAL A 46 5.16 -13.27 25.07
CA VAL A 46 6.07 -12.28 25.63
C VAL A 46 5.80 -10.92 25.01
N ASN A 47 5.79 -10.84 23.69
CA ASN A 47 5.75 -9.59 22.96
C ASN A 47 4.32 -9.05 22.70
N GLY A 48 3.31 -9.91 22.85
CA GLY A 48 1.93 -9.50 22.68
C GLY A 48 1.50 -9.33 21.21
N THR A 49 0.26 -8.93 21.02
CA THR A 49 -0.34 -8.64 19.71
C THR A 49 -1.53 -7.69 19.84
N GLY A 50 -1.72 -6.83 18.86
CA GLY A 50 -2.97 -6.10 18.65
C GLY A 50 -4.10 -6.99 18.13
N ARG A 51 -5.34 -6.49 18.19
CA ARG A 51 -6.55 -7.27 17.90
C ARG A 51 -7.59 -6.44 17.16
N PHE A 52 -8.56 -7.10 16.53
CA PHE A 52 -9.68 -6.45 15.86
C PHE A 52 -10.44 -5.46 16.74
N LYS A 53 -10.56 -5.74 18.05
CA LYS A 53 -11.22 -4.83 19.01
C LYS A 53 -10.47 -3.51 19.20
N ASP A 54 -9.15 -3.49 18.95
CA ASP A 54 -8.31 -2.33 19.16
C ASP A 54 -8.43 -1.32 18.00
N ILE A 55 -9.09 -1.72 16.92
CA ILE A 55 -9.64 -0.82 15.89
C ILE A 55 -11.03 -0.39 16.36
N ASP A 56 -11.04 0.41 17.40
CA ASP A 56 -12.26 0.84 18.09
C ASP A 56 -12.78 2.20 17.57
N LYS A 57 -13.82 2.70 18.21
CA LYS A 57 -14.44 3.96 17.83
C LYS A 57 -13.46 5.13 17.90
N SER A 58 -12.62 5.21 18.94
CA SER A 58 -11.66 6.31 19.10
C SER A 58 -10.61 6.30 17.99
N THR A 59 -10.09 5.12 17.62
CA THR A 59 -9.19 4.95 16.48
C THR A 59 -9.85 5.41 15.18
N LEU A 60 -11.07 4.96 14.90
CA LEU A 60 -11.77 5.28 13.64
C LEU A 60 -12.17 6.76 13.55
N GLU A 61 -12.58 7.37 14.65
CA GLU A 61 -12.85 8.81 14.73
C GLU A 61 -11.57 9.63 14.52
N TYR A 62 -10.45 9.22 15.10
CA TYR A 62 -9.16 9.84 14.85
C TYR A 62 -8.81 9.81 13.35
N LEU A 63 -8.91 8.65 12.69
CA LEU A 63 -8.66 8.53 11.25
C LEU A 63 -9.60 9.41 10.43
N LYS A 64 -10.88 9.46 10.80
CA LYS A 64 -11.85 10.33 10.14
C LYS A 64 -11.48 11.80 10.25
N HIS A 65 -11.10 12.26 11.46
CA HIS A 65 -10.66 13.65 11.69
C HIS A 65 -9.32 13.96 11.00
N LEU A 66 -8.49 12.96 10.75
CA LEU A 66 -7.27 13.09 9.95
C LEU A 66 -7.57 13.26 8.45
N GLY A 67 -8.82 13.06 8.01
CA GLY A 67 -9.24 13.17 6.61
C GLY A 67 -9.17 11.85 5.84
N VAL A 68 -8.95 10.73 6.53
CA VAL A 68 -8.93 9.38 5.93
C VAL A 68 -10.33 9.00 5.43
N SER A 69 -10.39 8.36 4.28
CA SER A 69 -11.62 7.80 3.68
C SER A 69 -11.63 6.27 3.66
N HIS A 70 -10.47 5.63 3.63
CA HIS A 70 -10.34 4.18 3.54
C HIS A 70 -9.29 3.69 4.55
N VAL A 71 -9.55 2.53 5.17
CA VAL A 71 -8.58 1.85 6.01
C VAL A 71 -8.19 0.54 5.35
N TRP A 72 -6.90 0.36 5.07
CA TRP A 72 -6.37 -0.90 4.59
C TRP A 72 -5.82 -1.71 5.76
N TYR A 73 -6.49 -2.80 6.07
CA TYR A 73 -6.15 -3.75 7.12
C TYR A 73 -5.22 -4.85 6.58
N THR A 74 -3.91 -4.65 6.73
CA THR A 74 -2.88 -5.60 6.29
C THR A 74 -2.81 -6.81 7.24
N GLY A 75 -2.67 -8.02 6.67
CA GLY A 75 -2.39 -9.24 7.43
C GLY A 75 -3.57 -9.78 8.24
N VAL A 76 -4.80 -9.52 7.82
CA VAL A 76 -6.00 -10.01 8.51
C VAL A 76 -6.38 -11.43 8.13
N ILE A 77 -6.11 -11.87 6.89
CA ILE A 77 -6.38 -13.23 6.43
C ILE A 77 -5.45 -14.22 7.14
N ARG A 78 -5.93 -15.43 7.39
CA ARG A 78 -5.17 -16.47 8.07
C ARG A 78 -3.91 -16.84 7.32
N HIS A 79 -2.76 -16.67 7.96
CA HIS A 79 -1.44 -16.92 7.39
C HIS A 79 -0.59 -17.81 8.29
N ALA A 80 0.53 -18.28 7.77
CA ALA A 80 1.46 -19.15 8.48
C ALA A 80 2.09 -18.42 9.68
N THR A 81 2.23 -19.13 10.79
CA THR A 81 2.95 -18.70 12.00
C THR A 81 3.56 -19.93 12.66
N ASP A 82 4.66 -19.79 13.38
CA ASP A 82 5.26 -20.87 14.15
C ASP A 82 4.66 -21.02 15.55
N CYS A 83 3.73 -20.17 15.91
CA CYS A 83 3.13 -20.09 17.24
C CYS A 83 1.92 -21.02 17.40
N ASP A 84 1.81 -21.73 18.55
CA ASP A 84 0.78 -22.72 18.85
C ASP A 84 -0.26 -22.27 19.90
N LYS A 85 -0.21 -20.99 20.28
CA LYS A 85 -1.08 -20.45 21.34
C LYS A 85 -2.48 -20.17 20.84
N ARG A 86 -3.42 -20.06 21.78
CA ARG A 86 -4.80 -19.65 21.53
C ARG A 86 -5.56 -20.55 20.55
N GLY A 87 -5.28 -21.88 20.61
CA GLY A 87 -5.93 -22.86 19.74
C GLY A 87 -5.44 -22.84 18.29
N CYS A 88 -4.34 -22.16 18.01
CA CYS A 88 -3.67 -22.22 16.73
C CYS A 88 -2.76 -23.45 16.64
N VAL A 89 -2.73 -24.07 15.47
CA VAL A 89 -1.75 -25.12 15.17
C VAL A 89 -0.61 -24.46 14.41
N PRO A 90 0.66 -24.58 14.88
CA PRO A 90 1.76 -23.89 14.24
C PRO A 90 2.04 -24.45 12.84
N SER A 91 2.48 -23.61 11.95
CA SER A 91 3.18 -23.99 10.75
C SER A 91 4.61 -24.45 11.11
N ASN A 92 5.32 -25.07 10.17
CA ASN A 92 6.64 -25.59 10.49
C ASN A 92 7.68 -24.44 10.51
N PRO A 93 8.40 -24.22 11.64
CA PRO A 93 9.35 -23.12 11.79
C PRO A 93 10.51 -23.14 10.80
N GLN A 94 10.77 -24.28 10.15
CA GLN A 94 11.82 -24.37 9.14
C GLN A 94 11.56 -23.49 7.90
N TRP A 95 10.31 -23.21 7.57
CA TRP A 95 9.96 -22.38 6.42
C TRP A 95 9.16 -21.11 6.78
N VAL A 96 8.64 -20.99 8.00
CA VAL A 96 8.01 -19.73 8.44
C VAL A 96 9.07 -18.63 8.56
N LYS A 97 8.74 -17.43 8.08
CA LYS A 97 9.62 -16.24 8.17
C LYS A 97 9.29 -15.46 9.43
N GLY A 98 10.25 -15.34 10.36
CA GLY A 98 10.02 -14.76 11.68
C GLY A 98 9.05 -15.60 12.52
N ASP A 99 8.80 -15.22 13.77
CA ASP A 99 7.91 -15.98 14.67
C ASP A 99 6.43 -15.74 14.34
N ALA A 100 6.09 -14.55 13.90
CA ALA A 100 4.71 -14.19 13.54
C ALA A 100 4.30 -14.63 12.12
N GLY A 101 5.26 -14.99 11.30
CA GLY A 101 5.06 -15.39 9.90
C GLY A 101 4.74 -14.22 8.97
N SER A 102 4.87 -14.48 7.67
CA SER A 102 4.50 -13.52 6.63
C SER A 102 2.98 -13.38 6.54
N PRO A 103 2.43 -12.16 6.58
CA PRO A 103 1.01 -11.90 6.27
C PRO A 103 0.56 -12.37 4.90
N TYR A 104 1.51 -12.60 3.99
CA TYR A 104 1.30 -13.04 2.61
C TYR A 104 1.44 -14.55 2.41
N SER A 105 1.85 -15.29 3.43
CA SER A 105 1.91 -16.75 3.41
C SER A 105 0.57 -17.34 3.88
N ILE A 106 -0.46 -17.24 3.03
CA ILE A 106 -1.86 -17.53 3.36
C ILE A 106 -2.07 -19.03 3.55
N THR A 107 -2.62 -19.43 4.69
CA THR A 107 -2.97 -20.85 5.00
C THR A 107 -4.42 -21.19 4.77
N ASP A 108 -5.31 -20.19 4.80
CA ASP A 108 -6.74 -20.34 4.51
C ASP A 108 -7.31 -19.00 4.05
N TYR A 109 -7.80 -18.92 2.83
CA TYR A 109 -8.40 -17.70 2.27
C TYR A 109 -9.75 -17.34 2.85
N PHE A 110 -10.46 -18.28 3.48
CA PHE A 110 -11.83 -18.10 4.00
C PHE A 110 -11.86 -17.89 5.51
N ASP A 111 -10.70 -17.60 6.11
CA ASP A 111 -10.55 -17.44 7.55
C ASP A 111 -9.64 -16.24 7.87
N VAL A 112 -9.79 -15.67 9.05
CA VAL A 112 -8.92 -14.61 9.56
C VAL A 112 -7.89 -15.15 10.54
N ASN A 113 -6.81 -14.40 10.74
CA ASN A 113 -5.77 -14.75 11.69
C ASN A 113 -6.34 -14.82 13.12
N PRO A 114 -6.34 -15.99 13.79
CA PRO A 114 -6.94 -16.16 15.11
C PRO A 114 -6.25 -15.35 16.21
N TYR A 115 -4.99 -14.93 16.01
CA TYR A 115 -4.29 -14.05 16.96
C TYR A 115 -4.86 -12.64 17.03
N LEU A 116 -5.55 -12.19 15.98
CA LEU A 116 -6.19 -10.87 15.94
C LEU A 116 -7.54 -10.83 16.68
N ALA A 117 -8.08 -11.98 17.08
CA ALA A 117 -9.32 -12.04 17.86
C ALA A 117 -9.05 -12.09 19.37
N VAL A 118 -9.97 -11.60 20.16
CA VAL A 118 -10.01 -11.80 21.62
C VAL A 118 -10.34 -13.26 21.92
N ASN A 119 -11.37 -13.78 21.25
CA ASN A 119 -11.73 -15.18 21.28
C ASN A 119 -11.49 -15.81 19.89
N PRO A 120 -10.47 -16.67 19.74
CA PRO A 120 -10.15 -17.31 18.46
C PRO A 120 -11.32 -18.06 17.81
N GLU A 121 -12.22 -18.64 18.59
CA GLU A 121 -13.41 -19.34 18.08
C GLU A 121 -14.45 -18.39 17.45
N LYS A 122 -14.40 -17.10 17.83
CA LYS A 122 -15.28 -16.05 17.32
C LYS A 122 -14.56 -15.07 16.39
N ARG A 123 -13.39 -15.45 15.88
CA ARG A 123 -12.53 -14.56 15.08
C ARG A 123 -13.23 -13.93 13.88
N MET A 124 -14.08 -14.69 13.19
CA MET A 124 -14.85 -14.18 12.04
C MET A 124 -15.91 -13.16 12.49
N ASP A 125 -16.61 -13.41 13.61
CA ASP A 125 -17.58 -12.45 14.15
C ASP A 125 -16.88 -11.16 14.61
N GLU A 126 -15.68 -11.26 15.20
CA GLU A 126 -14.89 -10.11 15.63
C GLU A 126 -14.37 -9.29 14.44
N PHE A 127 -13.97 -9.95 13.33
CA PHE A 127 -13.63 -9.30 12.09
C PHE A 127 -14.84 -8.58 11.49
N ASP A 128 -15.98 -9.25 11.35
CA ASP A 128 -17.22 -8.64 10.83
C ASP A 128 -17.64 -7.43 11.69
N ALA A 129 -17.46 -7.51 13.01
CA ALA A 129 -17.73 -6.40 13.90
C ALA A 129 -16.75 -5.22 13.68
N MET A 130 -15.48 -5.49 13.34
CA MET A 130 -14.51 -4.45 12.96
C MET A 130 -14.93 -3.76 11.65
N ILE A 131 -15.30 -4.51 10.61
CA ILE A 131 -15.78 -3.95 9.33
C ILE A 131 -17.02 -3.08 9.57
N LYS A 132 -17.99 -3.57 10.36
CA LYS A 132 -19.20 -2.78 10.70
C LYS A 132 -18.87 -1.48 11.44
N ARG A 133 -17.89 -1.48 12.35
CA ARG A 133 -17.43 -0.25 13.03
C ARG A 133 -16.79 0.72 12.06
N THR A 134 -15.97 0.21 11.12
CA THR A 134 -15.33 1.01 10.06
C THR A 134 -16.39 1.73 9.23
N HIS A 135 -17.41 1.02 8.76
CA HIS A 135 -18.53 1.61 8.02
C HIS A 135 -19.35 2.60 8.86
N ALA A 136 -19.61 2.28 10.14
CA ALA A 136 -20.33 3.18 11.05
C ALA A 136 -19.60 4.52 11.28
N ALA A 137 -18.25 4.54 11.16
CA ALA A 137 -17.46 5.75 11.17
C ALA A 137 -17.47 6.50 9.81
N GLY A 138 -18.13 5.95 8.79
CA GLY A 138 -18.15 6.48 7.43
C GLY A 138 -16.85 6.26 6.66
N LEU A 139 -16.09 5.23 7.01
CA LEU A 139 -14.86 4.80 6.35
C LEU A 139 -15.11 3.53 5.55
N LYS A 140 -14.30 3.28 4.54
CA LYS A 140 -14.29 2.04 3.76
C LYS A 140 -13.16 1.12 4.20
N ALA A 141 -13.34 -0.19 4.02
CA ALA A 141 -12.38 -1.21 4.41
C ALA A 141 -11.72 -1.87 3.20
N ILE A 142 -10.39 -1.90 3.18
CA ILE A 142 -9.56 -2.60 2.19
C ILE A 142 -8.82 -3.72 2.91
N ILE A 143 -8.66 -4.88 2.25
CA ILE A 143 -7.79 -5.97 2.71
C ILE A 143 -6.87 -6.42 1.58
N ASP A 144 -5.85 -7.23 1.92
CA ASP A 144 -4.99 -7.84 0.91
C ASP A 144 -5.69 -9.01 0.21
N PHE A 145 -5.50 -9.11 -1.10
CA PHE A 145 -5.73 -10.31 -1.89
C PHE A 145 -4.39 -10.78 -2.46
N VAL A 146 -3.98 -11.99 -2.14
CA VAL A 146 -2.70 -12.58 -2.54
C VAL A 146 -2.94 -13.61 -3.66
N PRO A 147 -3.00 -13.20 -4.95
CA PRO A 147 -3.35 -14.12 -6.02
C PRO A 147 -2.20 -15.05 -6.43
N ASN A 148 -0.94 -14.66 -6.24
CA ASN A 148 0.20 -15.38 -6.82
C ASN A 148 0.57 -16.67 -6.09
N HIS A 149 0.37 -16.74 -4.77
CA HIS A 149 0.90 -17.82 -3.95
C HIS A 149 0.10 -18.04 -2.65
N VAL A 150 0.34 -19.18 -2.02
CA VAL A 150 -0.19 -19.55 -0.70
C VAL A 150 0.93 -20.12 0.18
N ALA A 151 0.68 -20.32 1.47
CA ALA A 151 1.60 -21.01 2.36
C ALA A 151 1.84 -22.48 1.95
N ARG A 152 2.98 -23.05 2.35
CA ARG A 152 3.28 -24.48 2.06
C ARG A 152 2.30 -25.46 2.71
N ASP A 153 1.68 -25.08 3.82
CA ASP A 153 0.66 -25.89 4.50
C ASP A 153 -0.77 -25.39 4.25
N TYR A 154 -1.02 -24.72 3.13
CA TYR A 154 -2.36 -24.28 2.73
C TYR A 154 -3.37 -25.42 2.81
N GLY A 155 -4.55 -25.13 3.32
CA GLY A 155 -5.65 -26.09 3.51
C GLY A 155 -5.49 -27.00 4.73
N LYS A 156 -4.35 -26.99 5.46
CA LYS A 156 -4.16 -27.77 6.70
C LYS A 156 -5.21 -27.41 7.77
N TYR A 157 -5.61 -26.14 7.81
CA TYR A 157 -6.52 -25.58 8.80
C TYR A 157 -7.96 -25.46 8.31
N SER A 158 -8.22 -25.77 7.04
CA SER A 158 -9.56 -25.76 6.48
C SER A 158 -10.45 -26.76 7.22
N PRO A 159 -11.74 -26.43 7.48
CA PRO A 159 -12.67 -27.34 8.16
C PRO A 159 -12.75 -28.70 7.49
N LYS A 160 -12.67 -29.77 8.28
CA LYS A 160 -12.73 -31.16 7.80
C LYS A 160 -14.15 -31.72 7.94
N PRO A 161 -14.59 -32.65 7.07
CA PRO A 161 -13.84 -33.30 5.99
C PRO A 161 -13.81 -32.48 4.69
N VAL A 162 -12.67 -32.56 3.94
CA VAL A 162 -12.59 -32.05 2.56
C VAL A 162 -13.14 -33.11 1.58
N ARG A 163 -14.15 -32.73 0.81
CA ARG A 163 -14.77 -33.61 -0.19
C ARG A 163 -14.93 -32.87 -1.52
N LYS A 164 -14.58 -33.51 -2.64
CA LYS A 164 -14.67 -32.91 -3.97
C LYS A 164 -13.97 -31.56 -4.06
N GLY A 165 -12.81 -31.41 -3.42
CA GLY A 165 -12.04 -30.17 -3.41
C GLY A 165 -12.62 -29.05 -2.52
N ARG A 166 -13.63 -29.34 -1.69
CA ARG A 166 -14.26 -28.34 -0.79
C ARG A 166 -14.23 -28.81 0.66
N ASP A 167 -14.09 -27.85 1.56
CA ASP A 167 -14.15 -28.08 3.00
C ASP A 167 -15.59 -28.34 3.51
N ALA A 168 -15.75 -28.52 4.81
CA ALA A 168 -17.04 -28.75 5.44
C ALA A 168 -18.02 -27.57 5.35
N ASN A 169 -17.51 -26.35 5.11
CA ASN A 169 -18.31 -25.14 4.90
C ASN A 169 -18.66 -24.93 3.41
N GLY A 170 -18.12 -25.77 2.51
CA GLY A 170 -18.32 -25.67 1.08
C GLY A 170 -17.30 -24.79 0.37
N HIS A 171 -16.30 -24.25 1.06
CA HIS A 171 -15.26 -23.42 0.47
C HIS A 171 -14.25 -24.26 -0.32
N PRO A 172 -13.73 -23.78 -1.48
CA PRO A 172 -12.72 -24.50 -2.23
C PRO A 172 -11.39 -24.58 -1.46
N VAL A 173 -10.72 -25.72 -1.59
CA VAL A 173 -9.39 -25.95 -1.02
C VAL A 173 -8.41 -26.22 -2.15
N LEU A 174 -7.56 -25.24 -2.44
CA LEU A 174 -6.56 -25.33 -3.52
C LEU A 174 -5.65 -26.54 -3.30
N GLY A 175 -5.33 -27.23 -4.40
CA GLY A 175 -4.48 -28.42 -4.41
C GLY A 175 -5.13 -29.70 -3.91
N ALA A 176 -6.39 -29.68 -3.49
CA ALA A 176 -7.08 -30.86 -2.95
C ALA A 176 -7.39 -31.93 -4.02
N LEU A 177 -7.49 -31.53 -5.27
CA LEU A 177 -7.80 -32.40 -6.40
C LEU A 177 -6.59 -32.62 -7.36
N ASP A 178 -5.45 -32.02 -7.06
CA ASP A 178 -4.27 -32.03 -7.93
C ASP A 178 -3.69 -33.43 -8.18
N ASP A 179 -3.38 -33.72 -9.42
CA ASP A 179 -2.54 -34.88 -9.79
C ASP A 179 -1.06 -34.54 -9.56
N LYS A 180 -0.55 -34.99 -8.42
CA LYS A 180 0.82 -34.77 -7.97
C LYS A 180 1.87 -35.60 -8.73
N THR A 181 1.43 -36.47 -9.66
CA THR A 181 2.33 -37.26 -10.50
C THR A 181 2.80 -36.49 -11.73
N LYS A 182 2.24 -35.33 -11.99
CA LYS A 182 2.57 -34.46 -13.13
C LYS A 182 3.18 -33.16 -12.64
N HIS A 183 4.17 -32.65 -13.37
CA HIS A 183 4.78 -31.35 -13.06
C HIS A 183 3.76 -30.22 -13.23
N TRP A 184 3.02 -30.24 -14.33
CA TRP A 184 2.01 -29.27 -14.68
C TRP A 184 0.81 -29.94 -15.36
N LEU A 185 -0.37 -29.50 -14.96
CA LEU A 185 -1.64 -29.77 -15.65
C LEU A 185 -2.50 -28.50 -15.55
N PRO A 186 -3.35 -28.19 -16.53
CA PRO A 186 -4.28 -27.04 -16.45
C PRO A 186 -5.20 -27.10 -15.23
N ASP A 187 -5.63 -28.30 -14.82
CA ASP A 187 -6.56 -28.52 -13.71
C ASP A 187 -5.89 -28.60 -12.33
N ASN A 188 -4.55 -28.59 -12.27
CA ASN A 188 -3.81 -28.51 -11.02
C ASN A 188 -3.73 -27.07 -10.53
N ASP A 189 -3.97 -26.86 -9.25
CA ASP A 189 -3.78 -25.54 -8.62
C ASP A 189 -2.30 -25.20 -8.36
N PHE A 190 -1.41 -26.21 -8.34
CA PHE A 190 0.01 -26.04 -8.05
C PHE A 190 0.91 -26.73 -9.08
N PHE A 191 2.19 -26.30 -9.12
CA PHE A 191 3.25 -26.95 -9.88
C PHE A 191 3.99 -27.93 -8.99
N TYR A 192 4.14 -29.19 -9.43
CA TYR A 192 4.80 -30.25 -8.68
C TYR A 192 6.10 -30.70 -9.35
N TYR A 193 7.00 -31.29 -8.57
CA TYR A 193 8.23 -31.93 -9.03
C TYR A 193 8.19 -33.42 -8.68
N PRO A 194 7.55 -34.27 -9.51
CA PRO A 194 7.39 -35.69 -9.23
C PRO A 194 8.73 -36.38 -8.98
N GLY A 195 8.82 -37.18 -7.91
CA GLY A 195 10.05 -37.87 -7.53
C GLY A 195 11.15 -37.00 -6.89
N GLN A 196 10.94 -35.68 -6.76
CA GLN A 196 11.92 -34.78 -6.17
C GLN A 196 11.41 -34.23 -4.83
N PRO A 197 12.20 -34.33 -3.75
CA PRO A 197 11.87 -33.69 -2.47
C PRO A 197 12.19 -32.20 -2.50
N LEU A 198 11.45 -31.42 -1.72
CA LEU A 198 11.79 -30.02 -1.46
C LEU A 198 13.11 -29.95 -0.67
N LYS A 199 14.01 -29.08 -1.11
CA LYS A 199 15.25 -28.75 -0.41
C LYS A 199 15.20 -27.30 0.04
N LEU A 200 14.79 -27.09 1.29
CA LEU A 200 14.76 -25.75 1.88
C LEU A 200 16.17 -25.22 2.16
N PRO A 201 16.40 -23.90 2.08
CA PRO A 201 17.69 -23.29 2.41
C PRO A 201 17.98 -23.30 3.91
N THR A 202 16.99 -23.59 4.75
CA THR A 202 17.05 -23.63 6.20
C THR A 202 17.25 -25.07 6.70
N LYS A 203 17.84 -25.24 7.89
CA LYS A 203 18.05 -26.56 8.50
C LYS A 203 16.79 -27.01 9.25
N GLY A 204 16.45 -28.31 9.13
CA GLY A 204 15.33 -28.90 9.87
C GLY A 204 14.87 -30.24 9.31
N THR A 205 13.73 -30.71 9.81
CA THR A 205 13.17 -32.03 9.50
C THR A 205 11.95 -32.00 8.59
N TYR A 206 11.53 -30.82 8.13
CA TYR A 206 10.38 -30.69 7.23
C TYR A 206 10.58 -31.51 5.95
N ARG A 207 9.53 -32.17 5.53
CA ARG A 207 9.56 -32.99 4.31
C ARG A 207 8.33 -32.67 3.47
N GLU A 208 8.57 -32.33 2.20
CA GLU A 208 7.54 -32.15 1.17
C GLU A 208 7.95 -32.98 -0.06
N MET A 209 7.12 -33.96 -0.44
CA MET A 209 7.35 -34.81 -1.61
C MET A 209 6.01 -35.21 -2.25
N PRO A 210 5.81 -34.97 -3.55
CA PRO A 210 6.72 -34.18 -4.40
C PRO A 210 6.83 -32.73 -3.95
N ALA A 211 7.96 -32.11 -4.20
CA ALA A 211 8.13 -30.68 -3.97
C ALA A 211 7.15 -29.87 -4.83
N LYS A 212 6.76 -28.69 -4.32
CA LYS A 212 5.99 -27.70 -5.09
C LYS A 212 6.87 -26.49 -5.42
N ALA A 213 6.61 -25.82 -6.55
CA ALA A 213 7.25 -24.55 -6.87
C ALA A 213 7.01 -23.52 -5.79
N SER A 214 8.00 -22.68 -5.45
CA SER A 214 7.84 -21.55 -4.52
C SER A 214 7.20 -20.35 -5.22
N GLY A 215 6.69 -19.38 -4.44
CA GLY A 215 5.91 -18.27 -4.96
C GLY A 215 6.57 -17.46 -6.08
N ASN A 216 7.90 -17.33 -6.07
CA ASN A 216 8.67 -16.57 -7.05
C ASN A 216 9.62 -17.40 -7.93
N ILE A 217 9.73 -18.72 -7.70
CA ILE A 217 10.68 -19.55 -8.46
C ILE A 217 10.13 -20.95 -8.76
N TYR A 218 10.29 -21.39 -10.02
CA TYR A 218 9.97 -22.74 -10.46
C TYR A 218 11.16 -23.67 -10.20
N SER A 219 11.34 -24.08 -8.93
CA SER A 219 12.42 -24.95 -8.49
C SER A 219 12.01 -25.76 -7.25
N PRO A 220 12.44 -27.03 -7.11
CA PRO A 220 12.34 -27.78 -5.86
C PRO A 220 13.39 -27.36 -4.82
N GLU A 221 14.32 -26.47 -5.16
CA GLU A 221 15.45 -26.01 -4.37
C GLU A 221 15.48 -24.46 -4.32
N PRO A 222 14.55 -23.80 -3.61
CA PRO A 222 14.58 -22.35 -3.45
C PRO A 222 15.78 -21.92 -2.60
N SER A 223 16.34 -20.74 -2.89
CA SER A 223 17.40 -20.11 -2.10
C SER A 223 16.83 -19.36 -0.88
N VAL A 224 17.72 -18.85 -0.02
CA VAL A 224 17.34 -18.00 1.12
C VAL A 224 16.68 -16.68 0.69
N ASN A 225 16.97 -16.22 -0.54
CA ASN A 225 16.40 -14.99 -1.10
C ASN A 225 15.06 -15.22 -1.80
N ASP A 226 14.65 -16.49 -1.96
CA ASP A 226 13.38 -16.83 -2.57
C ASP A 226 12.24 -16.89 -1.53
N TRP A 227 11.01 -16.95 -2.02
CA TRP A 227 9.83 -17.08 -1.18
C TRP A 227 9.61 -18.54 -0.82
N TYR A 228 10.59 -19.14 -0.12
CA TYR A 228 10.61 -20.56 0.24
C TYR A 228 9.49 -20.97 1.21
N ASP A 229 8.86 -20.01 1.87
CA ASP A 229 7.69 -20.18 2.76
C ASP A 229 6.37 -20.37 1.99
N THR A 230 6.36 -20.12 0.68
CA THR A 230 5.15 -20.12 -0.15
C THR A 230 5.19 -21.13 -1.29
N VAL A 231 4.02 -21.39 -1.86
CA VAL A 231 3.78 -22.24 -3.02
C VAL A 231 3.10 -21.43 -4.12
N LYS A 232 3.63 -21.48 -5.33
CA LYS A 232 3.08 -20.80 -6.49
C LYS A 232 1.75 -21.41 -6.93
N ILE A 233 0.74 -20.56 -7.15
CA ILE A 233 -0.54 -20.97 -7.74
C ILE A 233 -0.35 -21.10 -9.26
N ASN A 234 -0.93 -22.14 -9.83
CA ASN A 234 -0.94 -22.39 -11.26
C ASN A 234 -2.16 -21.71 -11.89
N TYR A 235 -1.89 -20.71 -12.71
CA TYR A 235 -2.88 -20.13 -13.62
C TYR A 235 -2.48 -20.47 -15.06
N CYS A 236 -3.48 -20.80 -15.86
CA CYS A 236 -3.33 -20.79 -17.31
C CYS A 236 -3.70 -19.40 -17.86
N ASP A 237 -3.31 -19.12 -19.10
CA ASP A 237 -3.77 -17.96 -19.87
C ASP A 237 -5.22 -18.13 -20.40
N PHE A 238 -5.86 -19.23 -20.04
CA PHE A 238 -7.26 -19.55 -20.33
C PHE A 238 -7.97 -20.00 -19.05
N TYR A 239 -9.29 -19.88 -19.05
CA TYR A 239 -10.16 -20.20 -17.92
C TYR A 239 -10.02 -21.65 -17.44
N THR A 240 -9.82 -21.80 -16.12
CA THR A 240 -9.75 -23.08 -15.39
C THR A 240 -10.52 -23.00 -14.08
N ASP A 241 -10.70 -24.14 -13.41
CA ASP A 241 -11.31 -24.20 -12.07
C ASP A 241 -10.57 -23.37 -11.02
N THR A 242 -9.25 -23.16 -11.17
CA THR A 242 -8.47 -22.27 -10.29
C THR A 242 -8.98 -20.83 -10.33
N TRP A 243 -9.40 -20.36 -11.52
CA TRP A 243 -9.98 -19.01 -11.65
C TRP A 243 -11.27 -18.87 -10.83
N GLU A 244 -12.19 -19.84 -10.92
CA GLU A 244 -13.43 -19.86 -10.14
C GLU A 244 -13.16 -19.91 -8.63
N ARG A 245 -12.21 -20.74 -8.20
CA ARG A 245 -11.85 -20.84 -6.78
C ARG A 245 -11.37 -19.51 -6.22
N MET A 246 -10.56 -18.77 -6.98
CA MET A 246 -10.06 -17.46 -6.58
C MET A 246 -11.13 -16.36 -6.67
N TYR A 247 -12.06 -16.48 -7.61
CA TYR A 247 -13.25 -15.62 -7.67
C TYR A 247 -14.12 -15.79 -6.42
N GLU A 248 -14.37 -17.04 -5.98
CA GLU A 248 -15.12 -17.32 -4.75
C GLU A 248 -14.44 -16.67 -3.52
N VAL A 249 -13.10 -16.63 -3.46
CA VAL A 249 -12.35 -15.95 -2.39
C VAL A 249 -12.69 -14.47 -2.34
N VAL A 250 -12.62 -13.78 -3.46
CA VAL A 250 -12.87 -12.32 -3.52
C VAL A 250 -14.33 -12.01 -3.20
N CYS A 251 -15.27 -12.78 -3.77
CA CYS A 251 -16.70 -12.63 -3.49
C CYS A 251 -17.06 -12.90 -2.02
N PHE A 252 -16.39 -13.86 -1.38
CA PHE A 252 -16.57 -14.15 0.04
C PHE A 252 -16.29 -12.92 0.91
N TRP A 253 -15.17 -12.25 0.69
CA TRP A 253 -14.81 -11.06 1.46
C TRP A 253 -15.63 -9.83 1.08
N ALA A 254 -15.95 -9.64 -0.20
CA ALA A 254 -16.83 -8.57 -0.65
C ALA A 254 -18.23 -8.69 -0.03
N SER A 255 -18.78 -9.91 0.06
CA SER A 255 -20.07 -10.17 0.71
C SER A 255 -20.07 -9.89 2.22
N ARG A 256 -18.90 -9.85 2.87
CA ARG A 256 -18.70 -9.48 4.27
C ARG A 256 -18.47 -7.99 4.49
N GLY A 257 -18.57 -7.18 3.41
CA GLY A 257 -18.46 -5.73 3.48
C GLY A 257 -17.05 -5.20 3.27
N VAL A 258 -16.14 -5.98 2.70
CA VAL A 258 -14.86 -5.45 2.21
C VAL A 258 -15.10 -4.62 0.96
N ASP A 259 -14.68 -3.34 0.99
CA ASP A 259 -14.91 -2.37 -0.07
C ASP A 259 -13.80 -2.35 -1.13
N GLY A 260 -12.67 -2.95 -0.86
CA GLY A 260 -11.57 -3.00 -1.82
C GLY A 260 -10.50 -4.03 -1.48
N PHE A 261 -9.71 -4.35 -2.50
CA PHE A 261 -8.62 -5.31 -2.41
C PHE A 261 -7.31 -4.71 -2.91
N ARG A 262 -6.28 -4.76 -2.07
CA ARG A 262 -4.90 -4.57 -2.54
C ARG A 262 -4.40 -5.93 -3.03
N CYS A 263 -4.12 -6.02 -4.32
CA CYS A 263 -3.70 -7.25 -4.97
C CYS A 263 -2.18 -7.35 -5.00
N ASP A 264 -1.67 -8.35 -4.29
CA ASP A 264 -0.24 -8.62 -4.10
C ASP A 264 0.39 -9.17 -5.38
N MET A 265 1.56 -8.62 -5.76
CA MET A 265 2.46 -9.14 -6.80
C MET A 265 1.76 -9.56 -8.10
N VAL A 266 0.82 -8.77 -8.59
CA VAL A 266 -0.01 -9.10 -9.77
C VAL A 266 0.79 -9.26 -11.06
N GLU A 267 2.01 -8.74 -11.14
CA GLU A 267 2.91 -8.95 -12.28
C GLU A 267 3.34 -10.41 -12.46
N LEU A 268 3.20 -11.22 -11.42
CA LEU A 268 3.49 -12.66 -11.45
C LEU A 268 2.26 -13.52 -11.78
N VAL A 269 1.12 -12.89 -12.06
CA VAL A 269 -0.17 -13.54 -12.33
C VAL A 269 -0.63 -13.18 -13.74
N PRO A 270 -1.23 -14.12 -14.53
CA PRO A 270 -1.72 -13.78 -15.86
C PRO A 270 -2.72 -12.63 -15.85
N THR A 271 -2.51 -11.67 -16.73
CA THR A 271 -3.40 -10.49 -16.87
C THR A 271 -4.80 -10.89 -17.31
N GLU A 272 -4.94 -11.97 -18.05
CA GLU A 272 -6.20 -12.56 -18.51
C GLU A 272 -7.06 -12.99 -17.33
N PHE A 273 -6.46 -13.67 -16.35
CA PHE A 273 -7.13 -14.05 -15.10
C PHE A 273 -7.57 -12.81 -14.31
N MET A 274 -6.64 -11.86 -14.08
CA MET A 274 -6.97 -10.67 -13.28
C MET A 274 -8.07 -9.82 -13.93
N GLY A 275 -8.04 -9.66 -15.27
CA GLY A 275 -9.08 -8.94 -16.00
C GLY A 275 -10.45 -9.63 -15.93
N TRP A 276 -10.48 -10.95 -16.07
CA TRP A 276 -11.69 -11.74 -15.90
C TRP A 276 -12.22 -11.64 -14.45
N LEU A 277 -11.34 -11.77 -13.45
CA LEU A 277 -11.69 -11.70 -12.03
C LEU A 277 -12.33 -10.36 -11.69
N ILE A 278 -11.65 -9.25 -11.99
CA ILE A 278 -12.14 -7.90 -11.71
C ILE A 278 -13.49 -7.66 -12.37
N LYS A 279 -13.63 -8.00 -13.67
CA LYS A 279 -14.88 -7.86 -14.40
C LYS A 279 -16.00 -8.69 -13.79
N SER A 280 -15.71 -9.92 -13.36
CA SER A 280 -16.70 -10.84 -12.77
C SER A 280 -17.15 -10.36 -11.39
N VAL A 281 -16.22 -9.95 -10.53
CA VAL A 281 -16.53 -9.42 -9.20
C VAL A 281 -17.35 -8.12 -9.31
N LYS A 282 -16.97 -7.20 -10.18
CA LYS A 282 -17.69 -5.91 -10.35
C LYS A 282 -19.11 -6.06 -10.91
N LYS A 283 -19.47 -7.19 -11.48
CA LYS A 283 -20.88 -7.48 -11.85
C LYS A 283 -21.77 -7.70 -10.64
N GLU A 284 -21.26 -8.31 -9.57
CA GLU A 284 -22.00 -8.59 -8.34
C GLU A 284 -21.76 -7.50 -7.28
N PHE A 285 -20.54 -6.96 -7.22
CA PHE A 285 -20.08 -5.95 -6.27
C PHE A 285 -19.50 -4.74 -7.02
N PRO A 286 -20.34 -3.90 -7.64
CA PRO A 286 -19.89 -2.86 -8.57
C PRO A 286 -19.04 -1.76 -7.94
N ASP A 287 -19.12 -1.58 -6.62
CA ASP A 287 -18.41 -0.52 -5.89
C ASP A 287 -17.08 -1.00 -5.28
N VAL A 288 -16.76 -2.30 -5.41
CA VAL A 288 -15.49 -2.85 -4.94
C VAL A 288 -14.34 -2.34 -5.79
N GLN A 289 -13.29 -1.85 -5.12
CA GLN A 289 -12.10 -1.28 -5.74
C GLN A 289 -10.92 -2.27 -5.73
N PHE A 290 -10.10 -2.22 -6.77
CA PHE A 290 -8.91 -3.04 -6.90
C PHE A 290 -7.67 -2.16 -7.04
N ILE A 291 -6.69 -2.37 -6.15
CA ILE A 291 -5.41 -1.68 -6.12
C ILE A 291 -4.32 -2.69 -6.47
N ALA A 292 -3.53 -2.43 -7.51
CA ALA A 292 -2.48 -3.33 -7.95
C ALA A 292 -1.10 -2.92 -7.43
N GLU A 293 -0.34 -3.90 -6.97
CA GLU A 293 1.09 -3.78 -6.80
C GLU A 293 1.78 -4.08 -8.14
N VAL A 294 2.23 -3.03 -8.83
CA VAL A 294 2.92 -3.09 -10.13
C VAL A 294 4.14 -2.20 -10.10
N TYR A 295 5.29 -2.73 -10.51
CA TYR A 295 6.57 -2.01 -10.52
C TYR A 295 7.04 -1.63 -11.91
N GLN A 296 6.62 -2.36 -12.96
CA GLN A 296 7.03 -2.11 -14.33
C GLN A 296 6.18 -1.00 -14.97
N LYS A 297 6.74 0.21 -15.11
CA LYS A 297 6.05 1.39 -15.64
C LYS A 297 5.43 1.19 -17.03
N ASN A 298 6.09 0.42 -17.88
CA ASN A 298 5.58 0.11 -19.22
C ASN A 298 4.29 -0.73 -19.21
N LEU A 299 3.95 -1.34 -18.08
CA LEU A 299 2.72 -2.12 -17.91
C LEU A 299 1.57 -1.31 -17.30
N TYR A 300 1.80 -0.12 -16.77
CA TYR A 300 0.76 0.67 -16.09
C TYR A 300 -0.49 0.85 -16.96
N GLY A 301 -0.29 1.23 -18.24
CA GLY A 301 -1.39 1.39 -19.18
C GLY A 301 -2.21 0.11 -19.40
N LYS A 302 -1.55 -1.06 -19.46
CA LYS A 302 -2.21 -2.35 -19.59
C LYS A 302 -3.07 -2.67 -18.35
N TYR A 303 -2.49 -2.50 -17.15
CA TYR A 303 -3.20 -2.84 -15.91
C TYR A 303 -4.42 -1.94 -15.65
N VAL A 304 -4.34 -0.66 -16.01
CA VAL A 304 -5.48 0.27 -15.87
C VAL A 304 -6.52 0.03 -16.97
N ARG A 305 -6.12 0.06 -18.25
CA ARG A 305 -7.06 0.16 -19.38
C ARG A 305 -7.61 -1.19 -19.84
N GLU A 306 -6.81 -2.27 -19.73
CA GLU A 306 -7.19 -3.58 -20.26
C GLU A 306 -7.60 -4.52 -19.12
N VAL A 307 -6.81 -4.59 -18.04
CA VAL A 307 -7.08 -5.46 -16.88
C VAL A 307 -8.19 -4.87 -16.00
N GLY A 308 -8.25 -3.53 -15.86
CA GLY A 308 -9.35 -2.83 -15.19
C GLY A 308 -9.13 -2.55 -13.71
N PHE A 309 -7.88 -2.46 -13.24
CA PHE A 309 -7.58 -1.97 -11.91
C PHE A 309 -7.98 -0.50 -11.74
N ASP A 310 -8.52 -0.18 -10.59
CA ASP A 310 -8.89 1.20 -10.26
C ASP A 310 -7.64 2.05 -9.97
N TYR A 311 -6.67 1.46 -9.24
CA TYR A 311 -5.43 2.13 -8.86
C TYR A 311 -4.23 1.20 -8.94
N LEU A 312 -3.05 1.78 -9.20
CA LEU A 312 -1.74 1.12 -9.17
C LEU A 312 -0.81 1.87 -8.23
N TYR A 313 0.15 1.20 -7.62
CA TYR A 313 1.23 1.85 -6.90
C TYR A 313 2.09 2.71 -7.84
N ASP A 314 2.34 3.98 -7.49
CA ASP A 314 3.39 4.79 -8.14
C ASP A 314 4.74 4.61 -7.42
N LYS A 315 5.13 3.33 -7.24
CA LYS A 315 6.38 2.98 -6.54
C LYS A 315 7.60 3.35 -7.39
N SER A 316 7.70 2.81 -8.60
CA SER A 316 8.84 3.03 -9.51
C SER A 316 8.81 4.43 -10.17
N GLY A 317 7.78 5.22 -9.93
CA GLY A 317 7.60 6.58 -10.41
C GLY A 317 7.86 7.61 -9.34
N LEU A 318 6.79 8.11 -8.72
CA LEU A 318 6.88 9.22 -7.77
C LEU A 318 7.57 8.81 -6.46
N TYR A 319 7.29 7.61 -5.92
CA TYR A 319 7.94 7.17 -4.69
C TYR A 319 9.47 7.13 -4.86
N ASP A 320 9.99 6.42 -5.86
CA ASP A 320 11.44 6.31 -6.09
C ASP A 320 12.08 7.68 -6.36
N ALA A 321 11.38 8.56 -7.10
CA ALA A 321 11.85 9.92 -7.33
C ALA A 321 12.00 10.70 -6.02
N LEU A 322 10.97 10.68 -5.16
CA LEU A 322 10.99 11.39 -3.88
C LEU A 322 12.00 10.79 -2.90
N HIS A 323 12.09 9.45 -2.84
CA HIS A 323 13.08 8.75 -2.02
C HIS A 323 14.51 9.18 -2.39
N ASP A 324 14.86 9.15 -3.67
CA ASP A 324 16.20 9.50 -4.13
C ASP A 324 16.52 10.98 -3.90
N ILE A 325 15.56 11.89 -4.16
CA ILE A 325 15.71 13.33 -3.89
C ILE A 325 15.96 13.56 -2.40
N MET A 326 15.14 12.97 -1.52
CA MET A 326 15.26 13.15 -0.08
C MET A 326 16.57 12.56 0.45
N THR A 327 16.91 11.33 0.06
CA THR A 327 18.14 10.66 0.47
C THR A 327 19.37 11.46 0.04
N GLY A 328 19.41 11.95 -1.18
CA GLY A 328 20.50 12.77 -1.71
C GLY A 328 20.62 14.12 -1.01
N ASN A 329 19.51 14.84 -0.86
CA ASN A 329 19.52 16.20 -0.31
C ASN A 329 19.67 16.25 1.21
N VAL A 330 19.07 15.33 1.95
CA VAL A 330 19.07 15.33 3.42
C VAL A 330 20.28 14.59 4.00
N ASN A 331 20.67 13.46 3.39
CA ASN A 331 21.74 12.62 3.91
C ASN A 331 23.15 13.02 3.41
N ASN A 332 23.26 13.52 2.21
CA ASN A 332 24.56 13.89 1.59
C ASN A 332 24.91 15.38 1.75
N GLY A 333 24.01 16.18 2.30
CA GLY A 333 24.26 17.60 2.56
C GLY A 333 24.59 18.39 1.29
N ASN A 334 25.81 18.91 1.19
CA ASN A 334 26.29 19.71 0.06
C ASN A 334 26.96 18.90 -1.07
N ALA A 335 26.90 17.57 -1.04
CA ALA A 335 27.44 16.77 -2.12
C ALA A 335 26.82 17.14 -3.47
N PRO A 336 27.55 17.05 -4.58
CA PRO A 336 26.99 17.26 -5.91
C PRO A 336 25.79 16.33 -6.13
N LEU A 337 24.68 16.87 -6.65
CA LEU A 337 23.50 16.08 -6.95
C LEU A 337 23.75 15.22 -8.19
N GLU A 338 23.52 13.94 -8.03
CA GLU A 338 23.36 13.05 -9.17
C GLU A 338 22.06 13.39 -9.91
N GLN A 339 21.99 13.14 -11.21
CA GLN A 339 20.78 13.44 -11.99
C GLN A 339 19.52 12.75 -11.39
N TRP A 340 19.67 11.55 -10.84
CA TRP A 340 18.60 10.79 -10.21
C TRP A 340 18.16 11.36 -8.85
N GLN A 341 18.91 12.28 -8.23
CA GLN A 341 18.57 12.98 -6.99
C GLN A 341 17.88 14.34 -7.22
N SER A 342 17.59 14.69 -8.46
CA SER A 342 17.00 15.98 -8.84
C SER A 342 15.48 16.00 -8.73
N ALA A 343 14.90 17.10 -8.23
CA ALA A 343 13.45 17.35 -8.21
C ALA A 343 12.80 17.37 -9.60
N ARG A 344 13.59 17.55 -10.68
CA ARG A 344 13.10 17.41 -12.07
C ARG A 344 12.46 16.05 -12.35
N ARG A 345 12.83 15.02 -11.60
CA ARG A 345 12.24 13.68 -11.74
C ARG A 345 10.74 13.65 -11.44
N ILE A 346 10.24 14.58 -10.62
CA ILE A 346 8.81 14.72 -10.33
C ILE A 346 8.08 15.11 -11.63
N THR A 347 8.55 16.14 -12.32
CA THR A 347 8.03 16.57 -13.64
C THR A 347 8.11 15.44 -14.65
N TRP A 348 9.27 14.78 -14.76
CA TRP A 348 9.46 13.69 -15.75
C TRP A 348 8.52 12.53 -15.50
N ASN A 349 8.35 12.12 -14.23
CA ASN A 349 7.38 11.07 -13.90
C ASN A 349 5.96 11.51 -14.27
N TRP A 350 5.57 12.71 -13.87
CA TRP A 350 4.23 13.25 -14.13
C TRP A 350 3.93 13.30 -15.64
N GLN A 351 4.84 13.80 -16.45
CA GLN A 351 4.69 13.84 -17.91
C GLN A 351 4.61 12.44 -18.52
N SER A 352 5.37 11.48 -18.01
CA SER A 352 5.37 10.10 -18.52
C SER A 352 4.07 9.35 -18.24
N LEU A 353 3.36 9.70 -17.18
CA LEU A 353 2.09 9.08 -16.81
C LEU A 353 0.90 9.59 -17.63
N GLY A 354 0.91 10.87 -18.03
CA GLY A 354 -0.18 11.48 -18.80
C GLY A 354 -1.56 11.26 -18.14
N ASP A 355 -2.48 10.64 -18.86
CA ASP A 355 -3.83 10.32 -18.41
C ASP A 355 -3.92 9.21 -17.35
N LEU A 356 -2.83 8.50 -17.08
CA LEU A 356 -2.78 7.49 -16.00
C LEU A 356 -2.63 8.10 -14.61
N GLN A 357 -2.26 9.38 -14.49
CA GLN A 357 -1.99 10.03 -13.20
C GLN A 357 -3.10 9.84 -12.14
N PRO A 358 -4.41 9.96 -12.45
CA PRO A 358 -5.47 9.78 -11.45
C PRO A 358 -5.56 8.36 -10.89
N HIS A 359 -4.97 7.38 -11.59
CA HIS A 359 -4.96 5.97 -11.19
C HIS A 359 -3.74 5.58 -10.35
N MET A 360 -2.76 6.49 -10.17
CA MET A 360 -1.50 6.17 -9.53
C MET A 360 -1.57 6.47 -8.04
N LEU A 361 -1.69 5.44 -7.20
CA LEU A 361 -1.67 5.56 -5.74
C LEU A 361 -0.32 6.07 -5.27
N ASN A 362 -0.30 7.31 -4.75
CA ASN A 362 0.88 7.94 -4.19
C ASN A 362 1.07 7.56 -2.72
N PHE A 363 2.30 7.33 -2.31
CA PHE A 363 2.67 7.05 -0.93
C PHE A 363 4.14 7.40 -0.68
N LEU A 364 4.54 7.48 0.59
CA LEU A 364 5.92 7.77 0.98
C LEU A 364 6.55 6.64 1.79
N GLU A 365 5.75 5.77 2.38
CA GLU A 365 6.17 4.53 3.04
C GLU A 365 5.01 3.53 3.05
N ASN A 366 5.34 2.25 3.17
CA ASN A 366 4.41 1.17 3.37
C ASN A 366 5.09 0.02 4.15
N HIS A 367 4.51 -1.16 4.15
CA HIS A 367 5.03 -2.32 4.88
C HIS A 367 6.28 -2.96 4.23
N ASP A 368 6.60 -2.63 2.98
CA ASP A 368 7.76 -3.14 2.23
C ASP A 368 8.91 -2.13 2.14
N GLU A 369 8.64 -0.86 2.40
CA GLU A 369 9.61 0.22 2.22
C GLU A 369 10.13 0.77 3.56
N GLN A 370 11.28 1.45 3.51
CA GLN A 370 11.84 2.12 4.68
C GLN A 370 10.90 3.19 5.22
N ARG A 371 10.87 3.34 6.54
CA ARG A 371 10.17 4.45 7.18
C ARG A 371 10.85 5.78 6.86
N LEU A 372 10.05 6.82 6.63
CA LEU A 372 10.54 8.19 6.36
C LEU A 372 11.49 8.69 7.43
N ALA A 373 11.18 8.42 8.70
CA ALA A 373 11.99 8.88 9.82
C ALA A 373 13.22 7.99 10.11
N SER A 374 13.42 6.88 9.36
CA SER A 374 14.60 6.01 9.51
C SER A 374 15.88 6.67 9.01
N ASP A 375 17.01 6.15 9.44
CA ASP A 375 18.33 6.58 8.96
C ASP A 375 18.57 6.28 7.47
N PHE A 376 17.76 5.43 6.90
CA PHE A 376 17.83 4.99 5.49
C PHE A 376 17.01 5.87 4.54
N PHE A 377 16.20 6.81 5.08
CA PHE A 377 15.40 7.72 4.25
C PHE A 377 15.66 9.18 4.67
N ALA A 378 14.72 9.85 5.34
CA ALA A 378 14.84 11.27 5.68
C ALA A 378 15.41 11.53 7.10
N ARG A 379 15.73 10.51 7.88
CA ARG A 379 16.24 10.52 9.27
C ARG A 379 15.25 11.05 10.31
N LYS A 380 14.40 11.99 9.94
CA LYS A 380 13.35 12.57 10.77
C LYS A 380 12.09 12.76 9.93
N GLY A 381 10.92 12.45 10.46
CA GLY A 381 9.65 12.61 9.75
C GLY A 381 9.42 14.03 9.23
N ARG A 382 9.83 15.07 9.99
CA ARG A 382 9.72 16.45 9.55
C ARG A 382 10.51 16.77 8.27
N ASN A 383 11.64 16.08 8.03
CA ASN A 383 12.47 16.30 6.85
C ASN A 383 11.80 15.82 5.55
N ALA A 384 10.72 15.07 5.66
CA ALA A 384 9.96 14.58 4.50
C ALA A 384 8.73 15.43 4.17
N LEU A 385 8.53 16.57 4.83
CA LEU A 385 7.35 17.41 4.58
C LEU A 385 7.31 17.92 3.13
N ALA A 386 8.45 18.29 2.53
CA ALA A 386 8.50 18.67 1.12
C ALA A 386 7.92 17.56 0.21
N ALA A 387 8.29 16.30 0.46
CA ALA A 387 7.76 15.14 -0.26
C ALA A 387 6.28 14.92 0.03
N MET A 388 5.83 15.18 1.27
CA MET A 388 4.42 15.08 1.66
C MET A 388 3.54 16.08 0.89
N TYR A 389 3.99 17.34 0.73
CA TYR A 389 3.29 18.33 -0.09
C TYR A 389 3.13 17.88 -1.54
N VAL A 390 4.17 17.33 -2.13
CA VAL A 390 4.11 16.82 -3.52
C VAL A 390 3.21 15.60 -3.60
N SER A 391 3.47 14.56 -2.81
CA SER A 391 2.78 13.27 -2.90
C SER A 391 1.27 13.38 -2.64
N LEU A 392 0.88 14.27 -1.72
CA LEU A 392 -0.53 14.48 -1.35
C LEU A 392 -1.26 15.47 -2.28
N LEU A 393 -0.60 16.59 -2.67
CA LEU A 393 -1.32 17.74 -3.25
C LEU A 393 -1.17 17.89 -4.77
N PHE A 394 -0.17 17.21 -5.39
CA PHE A 394 0.22 17.47 -6.77
C PHE A 394 -0.85 17.08 -7.79
N ASN A 395 -1.63 16.04 -7.52
CA ASN A 395 -2.65 15.54 -8.45
C ASN A 395 -3.90 15.00 -7.71
N THR A 396 -4.88 14.52 -8.48
CA THR A 396 -6.13 13.95 -7.97
C THR A 396 -6.01 12.47 -7.56
N ALA A 397 -4.86 11.84 -7.78
CA ALA A 397 -4.63 10.44 -7.46
C ALA A 397 -4.79 10.14 -5.97
N PRO A 398 -5.16 8.91 -5.58
CA PRO A 398 -5.24 8.53 -4.18
C PRO A 398 -3.89 8.69 -3.47
N PHE A 399 -3.95 8.92 -2.18
CA PHE A 399 -2.78 8.99 -1.32
C PHE A 399 -2.88 7.96 -0.18
N MET A 400 -1.79 7.28 0.13
CA MET A 400 -1.72 6.33 1.22
C MET A 400 -0.75 6.78 2.30
N LEU A 401 -1.20 6.66 3.55
CA LEU A 401 -0.45 6.87 4.77
C LEU A 401 -0.23 5.52 5.46
N TYR A 402 0.98 5.21 5.88
CA TYR A 402 1.25 4.02 6.67
C TYR A 402 1.22 4.33 8.17
N PHE A 403 0.61 3.48 8.99
CA PHE A 403 0.37 3.74 10.41
C PHE A 403 1.63 4.18 11.17
N GLY A 404 1.51 5.27 11.92
CA GLY A 404 2.62 5.86 12.67
C GLY A 404 3.54 6.79 11.86
N GLN A 405 3.34 6.94 10.55
CA GLN A 405 4.09 7.89 9.71
C GLN A 405 3.93 9.32 10.23
N GLU A 406 2.71 9.67 10.64
CA GLU A 406 2.36 10.97 11.20
C GLU A 406 2.94 11.24 12.62
N ALA A 407 3.43 10.17 13.26
CA ALA A 407 4.16 10.24 14.54
C ALA A 407 5.68 10.02 14.35
N GLY A 408 6.16 9.95 13.11
CA GLY A 408 7.58 9.80 12.82
C GLY A 408 8.17 8.45 13.20
N GLU A 409 7.41 7.36 12.99
CA GLU A 409 7.90 5.98 13.22
C GLU A 409 9.15 5.70 12.39
N LYS A 410 10.18 5.09 13.02
CA LYS A 410 11.50 4.87 12.44
C LYS A 410 11.75 3.45 11.92
N GLY A 411 10.83 2.53 12.17
CA GLY A 411 11.05 1.11 11.91
C GLY A 411 11.89 0.43 12.99
N MET A 412 12.42 -0.75 12.68
CA MET A 412 13.24 -1.53 13.62
C MET A 412 14.70 -1.17 13.49
N ASP A 413 15.38 -1.11 14.64
CA ASP A 413 16.81 -0.80 14.70
C ASP A 413 17.69 -2.06 14.64
N GLU A 414 17.33 -3.12 15.37
CA GLU A 414 18.19 -4.30 15.54
C GLU A 414 17.41 -5.62 15.59
N GLU A 415 16.07 -5.57 15.70
CA GLU A 415 15.25 -6.75 15.87
C GLU A 415 14.62 -7.19 14.55
N GLY A 416 14.08 -8.41 14.62
CA GLY A 416 13.27 -8.99 13.59
C GLY A 416 14.05 -9.65 12.48
N MET A 417 13.32 -10.28 11.60
CA MET A 417 13.85 -11.07 10.51
C MET A 417 14.69 -10.26 9.52
N SER A 418 14.27 -9.02 9.22
CA SER A 418 14.96 -8.15 8.24
C SER A 418 16.21 -7.47 8.79
N GLY A 419 16.39 -7.43 10.13
CA GLY A 419 17.46 -6.69 10.78
C GLY A 419 17.30 -5.17 10.68
N LYS A 420 18.40 -4.44 10.82
CA LYS A 420 18.43 -2.97 10.78
C LYS A 420 18.44 -2.46 9.34
N ASP A 421 17.29 -2.22 8.79
CA ASP A 421 17.12 -1.70 7.41
C ASP A 421 16.12 -0.53 7.28
N GLY A 422 15.58 -0.04 8.40
CA GLY A 422 14.62 1.07 8.44
C GLY A 422 13.18 0.68 8.12
N ARG A 423 12.89 -0.62 7.94
CA ARG A 423 11.53 -1.13 7.76
C ARG A 423 10.86 -1.47 9.08
N THR A 424 9.54 -1.48 9.06
CA THR A 424 8.75 -2.08 10.14
C THR A 424 8.57 -3.56 9.84
N SER A 425 9.16 -4.47 10.65
CA SER A 425 9.00 -5.90 10.41
C SER A 425 7.54 -6.31 10.48
N ILE A 426 7.08 -6.99 9.42
CA ILE A 426 5.76 -7.64 9.33
C ILE A 426 5.83 -9.13 9.68
N PHE A 427 6.99 -9.63 10.12
CA PHE A 427 7.26 -11.05 10.37
C PHE A 427 7.37 -11.39 11.85
N ASP A 428 7.42 -10.38 12.71
CA ASP A 428 7.75 -10.54 14.12
C ASP A 428 6.62 -10.07 15.04
N TRP A 429 6.60 -10.58 16.29
CA TRP A 429 5.75 -10.10 17.37
C TRP A 429 6.47 -8.96 18.09
N TRP A 430 6.01 -7.73 17.88
CA TRP A 430 6.59 -6.55 18.50
C TRP A 430 5.62 -5.36 18.47
N SER A 431 6.06 -4.20 18.90
CA SER A 431 5.24 -2.99 18.95
C SER A 431 6.11 -1.75 18.84
N PRO A 432 5.94 -0.91 17.80
CA PRO A 432 6.69 0.34 17.65
C PRO A 432 6.36 1.33 18.76
N ALA A 433 7.38 1.96 19.38
CA ALA A 433 7.20 2.85 20.52
C ALA A 433 6.38 4.10 20.19
N SER A 434 6.61 4.71 19.02
CA SER A 434 5.83 5.87 18.56
C SER A 434 4.36 5.52 18.30
N VAL A 435 4.10 4.33 17.76
CA VAL A 435 2.74 3.83 17.51
C VAL A 435 2.01 3.56 18.84
N ARG A 436 2.70 3.00 19.85
CA ARG A 436 2.11 2.85 21.19
C ARG A 436 1.72 4.21 21.79
N ARG A 437 2.63 5.21 21.72
CA ARG A 437 2.33 6.57 22.20
C ARG A 437 1.17 7.19 21.44
N LEU A 438 1.14 7.06 20.11
CA LEU A 438 0.04 7.53 19.28
C LEU A 438 -1.30 6.88 19.68
N ASN A 439 -1.30 5.56 19.87
CA ASN A 439 -2.49 4.84 20.31
C ASN A 439 -2.97 5.31 21.70
N LEU A 440 -2.05 5.44 22.67
CA LEU A 440 -2.37 5.96 24.00
C LEU A 440 -2.88 7.41 23.95
N PHE A 441 -2.30 8.25 23.12
CA PHE A 441 -2.72 9.64 22.90
C PHE A 441 -4.14 9.70 22.33
N ILE A 442 -4.46 8.90 21.32
CA ILE A 442 -5.80 8.82 20.72
C ILE A 442 -6.86 8.46 21.78
N HIS A 443 -6.51 7.62 22.75
CA HIS A 443 -7.41 7.19 23.82
C HIS A 443 -7.37 8.07 25.08
N GLY A 444 -6.62 9.18 25.06
CA GLY A 444 -6.49 10.07 26.24
C GLY A 444 -5.78 9.44 27.44
N LYS A 445 -4.93 8.42 27.18
CA LYS A 445 -4.20 7.64 28.21
C LYS A 445 -2.72 7.93 28.26
N GLY A 446 -2.23 8.79 27.40
CA GLY A 446 -0.82 9.17 27.29
C GLY A 446 -0.65 10.40 26.43
N ASP A 447 0.59 10.83 26.24
CA ASP A 447 0.94 11.98 25.39
C ASP A 447 2.00 11.58 24.37
N LEU A 448 2.14 12.37 23.33
CA LEU A 448 3.18 12.27 22.31
C LEU A 448 4.41 13.04 22.74
N GLU A 449 5.58 12.61 22.25
CA GLU A 449 6.78 13.42 22.34
C GLU A 449 6.58 14.76 21.60
N PRO A 450 7.27 15.85 22.00
CA PRO A 450 7.07 17.15 21.37
C PRO A 450 7.28 17.15 19.83
N GLU A 451 8.26 16.41 19.33
CA GLU A 451 8.53 16.29 17.89
C GLU A 451 7.43 15.49 17.18
N GLU A 452 6.91 14.43 17.80
CA GLU A 452 5.79 13.62 17.29
C GLU A 452 4.51 14.45 17.19
N LYS A 453 4.22 15.23 18.24
CA LYS A 453 3.04 16.10 18.29
C LYS A 453 3.11 17.21 17.24
N ALA A 454 4.27 17.85 17.09
CA ALA A 454 4.46 18.88 16.06
C ALA A 454 4.30 18.30 14.65
N LEU A 455 4.82 17.10 14.39
CA LEU A 455 4.67 16.43 13.11
C LEU A 455 3.19 16.07 12.85
N LEU A 456 2.52 15.48 13.83
CA LEU A 456 1.10 15.13 13.72
C LEU A 456 0.23 16.33 13.36
N GLU A 457 0.46 17.51 13.97
CA GLU A 457 -0.30 18.72 13.65
C GLU A 457 -0.08 19.17 12.19
N ARG A 458 1.13 18.98 11.63
CA ARG A 458 1.40 19.25 10.21
C ARG A 458 0.65 18.27 9.30
N TYR A 459 0.65 16.98 9.64
CA TYR A 459 -0.09 15.96 8.88
C TYR A 459 -1.60 16.22 8.94
N LYS A 460 -2.16 16.55 10.12
CA LYS A 460 -3.58 16.91 10.27
C LYS A 460 -3.96 18.08 9.36
N ALA A 461 -3.15 19.15 9.36
CA ALA A 461 -3.42 20.33 8.55
C ALA A 461 -3.43 19.98 7.05
N LEU A 462 -2.43 19.23 6.57
CA LEU A 462 -2.31 18.86 5.16
C LEU A 462 -3.40 17.89 4.71
N LEU A 463 -3.66 16.84 5.49
CA LEU A 463 -4.64 15.81 5.14
C LEU A 463 -6.07 16.35 5.22
N SER A 464 -6.39 17.16 6.26
CA SER A 464 -7.70 17.81 6.37
C SER A 464 -7.94 18.79 5.22
N PHE A 465 -6.91 19.54 4.83
CA PHE A 465 -7.00 20.40 3.65
C PHE A 465 -7.26 19.58 2.39
N ALA A 466 -6.46 18.53 2.14
CA ALA A 466 -6.59 17.71 0.95
C ALA A 466 -7.95 17.00 0.85
N SER A 467 -8.47 16.49 1.97
CA SER A 467 -9.78 15.82 2.02
C SER A 467 -10.96 16.79 1.91
N GLY A 468 -10.81 18.03 2.39
CA GLY A 468 -11.84 19.06 2.37
C GLY A 468 -11.88 19.90 1.09
N SER A 469 -10.78 20.01 0.36
CA SER A 469 -10.63 20.95 -0.77
C SER A 469 -10.95 20.34 -2.12
N ASP A 470 -11.91 20.92 -2.85
CA ASP A 470 -12.22 20.51 -4.21
C ASP A 470 -11.07 20.80 -5.19
N VAL A 471 -10.25 21.83 -4.93
CA VAL A 471 -9.08 22.10 -5.77
C VAL A 471 -8.05 20.97 -5.74
N ILE A 472 -7.95 20.24 -4.63
CA ILE A 472 -7.07 19.07 -4.53
C ILE A 472 -7.75 17.82 -5.10
N LYS A 473 -9.04 17.62 -4.79
CA LYS A 473 -9.77 16.42 -5.21
C LYS A 473 -10.11 16.38 -6.70
N LYS A 474 -10.37 17.54 -7.31
CA LYS A 474 -10.93 17.66 -8.67
C LYS A 474 -10.13 18.59 -9.59
N GLY A 475 -9.22 19.38 -9.02
CA GLY A 475 -8.50 20.43 -9.75
C GLY A 475 -7.49 19.91 -10.75
N VAL A 476 -7.17 20.75 -11.73
CA VAL A 476 -6.07 20.54 -12.66
C VAL A 476 -4.76 21.01 -12.06
N THR A 477 -3.66 20.46 -12.54
CA THR A 477 -2.30 20.81 -12.12
C THR A 477 -1.56 21.54 -13.23
N TYR A 478 -0.82 22.59 -12.87
CA TYR A 478 0.12 23.25 -13.76
C TYR A 478 1.51 23.28 -13.12
N ASP A 479 2.49 22.64 -13.75
CA ASP A 479 3.88 22.60 -13.30
C ASP A 479 4.58 23.91 -13.65
N LEU A 480 5.14 24.58 -12.63
CA LEU A 480 5.85 25.85 -12.80
C LEU A 480 7.38 25.71 -12.84
N CYS A 481 7.91 24.49 -12.74
CA CYS A 481 9.37 24.30 -12.63
C CYS A 481 10.13 24.76 -13.88
N TYR A 482 9.59 24.51 -15.06
CA TYR A 482 10.23 24.85 -16.32
C TYR A 482 10.43 26.37 -16.52
N CYS A 483 9.47 27.19 -16.07
CA CYS A 483 9.54 28.65 -16.21
C CYS A 483 10.34 29.32 -15.08
N ASN A 484 10.61 28.59 -13.99
CA ASN A 484 11.32 29.11 -12.82
C ASN A 484 12.78 28.66 -12.71
N MET A 485 13.32 27.91 -13.67
CA MET A 485 14.70 27.40 -13.61
C MET A 485 15.78 28.49 -13.47
N TYR A 486 15.46 29.74 -13.81
CA TYR A 486 16.34 30.90 -13.69
C TYR A 486 15.79 31.98 -12.75
N SER A 487 14.70 31.72 -12.06
CA SER A 487 14.11 32.63 -11.07
C SER A 487 15.00 32.77 -9.84
N ALA A 488 14.99 33.96 -9.23
CA ALA A 488 15.79 34.21 -8.04
C ALA A 488 15.42 33.25 -6.91
N GLY A 489 16.42 32.62 -6.32
CA GLY A 489 16.26 31.67 -5.21
C GLY A 489 15.69 30.30 -5.57
N PHE A 490 15.20 30.08 -6.79
CA PHE A 490 14.66 28.79 -7.20
C PHE A 490 15.77 27.88 -7.75
N ASN A 491 15.95 26.73 -7.11
CA ASN A 491 16.87 25.69 -7.58
C ASN A 491 16.05 24.49 -8.08
N ILE A 492 16.00 24.28 -9.39
CA ILE A 492 15.19 23.24 -10.04
C ILE A 492 15.54 21.81 -9.62
N ASP A 493 16.72 21.58 -9.04
CA ASP A 493 17.13 20.28 -8.52
C ASP A 493 16.67 20.05 -7.06
N LYS A 494 16.32 21.13 -6.34
CA LYS A 494 15.91 21.09 -4.92
C LYS A 494 14.53 21.66 -4.64
N ASN A 495 13.95 22.38 -5.60
CA ASN A 495 12.63 23.00 -5.42
C ASN A 495 11.64 22.45 -6.44
N PHE A 496 10.38 22.39 -6.02
CA PHE A 496 9.27 22.01 -6.89
C PHE A 496 8.10 22.96 -6.66
N ALA A 497 7.58 23.55 -7.74
CA ALA A 497 6.46 24.50 -7.67
C ALA A 497 5.37 24.15 -8.68
N PHE A 498 4.11 24.23 -8.25
CA PHE A 498 2.95 23.95 -9.10
C PHE A 498 1.71 24.71 -8.64
N ILE A 499 0.76 24.89 -9.56
CA ILE A 499 -0.56 25.45 -9.30
C ILE A 499 -1.59 24.31 -9.34
N ARG A 500 -2.55 24.38 -8.42
CA ARG A 500 -3.81 23.63 -8.49
C ARG A 500 -4.96 24.60 -8.71
N LYS A 501 -5.88 24.27 -9.62
CA LYS A 501 -7.02 25.13 -9.99
C LYS A 501 -8.29 24.33 -10.13
N TYR A 502 -9.37 24.80 -9.45
CA TYR A 502 -10.73 24.29 -9.63
C TYR A 502 -11.76 25.39 -9.35
N GLY A 503 -12.69 25.61 -10.26
CA GLY A 503 -13.63 26.72 -10.14
C GLY A 503 -12.91 28.06 -9.99
N GLU A 504 -13.21 28.81 -8.94
CA GLU A 504 -12.52 30.06 -8.61
C GLU A 504 -11.27 29.84 -7.73
N GLU A 505 -11.17 28.70 -7.05
CA GLU A 505 -10.06 28.40 -6.14
C GLU A 505 -8.76 28.12 -6.91
N THR A 506 -7.70 28.82 -6.53
CA THR A 506 -6.38 28.68 -7.13
C THR A 506 -5.32 28.70 -6.03
N ILE A 507 -4.55 27.65 -5.91
CA ILE A 507 -3.45 27.56 -4.95
C ILE A 507 -2.12 27.35 -5.64
N LEU A 508 -1.11 28.05 -5.15
CA LEU A 508 0.30 27.80 -5.45
C LEU A 508 0.89 26.94 -4.34
N VAL A 509 1.54 25.85 -4.71
CA VAL A 509 2.29 24.99 -3.79
C VAL A 509 3.75 25.05 -4.17
N VAL A 510 4.63 25.27 -3.18
CA VAL A 510 6.08 25.28 -3.38
C VAL A 510 6.73 24.39 -2.34
N SER A 511 7.56 23.45 -2.77
CA SER A 511 8.30 22.52 -1.93
C SER A 511 9.80 22.78 -2.02
N ASN A 512 10.47 22.72 -0.88
CA ASN A 512 11.92 22.85 -0.74
C ASN A 512 12.52 21.55 -0.18
N PHE A 513 13.17 20.77 -1.01
CA PHE A 513 13.90 19.55 -0.61
C PHE A 513 15.30 19.84 -0.08
N GLY A 514 15.75 21.12 -0.12
CA GLY A 514 17.03 21.54 0.42
C GLY A 514 17.04 21.56 1.94
N ILE A 515 18.24 21.45 2.53
CA ILE A 515 18.49 21.48 3.99
C ILE A 515 18.64 22.90 4.56
N GLN A 516 18.41 23.93 3.75
CA GLN A 516 18.40 25.33 4.13
C GLN A 516 17.09 25.98 3.68
N ASP A 517 16.65 26.99 4.40
CA ASP A 517 15.52 27.81 4.00
C ASP A 517 15.80 28.50 2.66
N SER A 518 14.77 28.72 1.87
CA SER A 518 14.88 29.34 0.57
C SER A 518 13.84 30.45 0.40
N ASP A 519 14.32 31.66 0.04
CA ASP A 519 13.49 32.75 -0.43
C ASP A 519 13.47 32.71 -1.96
N MET A 520 12.30 32.56 -2.55
CA MET A 520 12.13 32.33 -3.99
C MET A 520 11.18 33.34 -4.61
N ASP A 521 11.51 33.77 -5.81
CA ASP A 521 10.63 34.52 -6.69
C ASP A 521 9.98 33.53 -7.69
N ILE A 522 8.69 33.21 -7.49
CA ILE A 522 7.98 32.26 -8.35
C ILE A 522 7.21 33.02 -9.44
N MET A 523 7.65 32.85 -10.68
CA MET A 523 6.99 33.39 -11.87
C MET A 523 5.84 32.47 -12.27
N ILE A 524 4.68 33.09 -12.61
CA ILE A 524 3.56 32.41 -13.23
C ILE A 524 3.47 32.95 -14.66
N PRO A 525 3.76 32.15 -15.70
CA PRO A 525 3.83 32.63 -17.07
C PRO A 525 2.44 32.95 -17.65
N SER A 526 2.39 33.77 -18.69
CA SER A 526 1.13 34.18 -19.35
C SER A 526 0.28 33.00 -19.78
N GLU A 527 0.91 31.96 -20.34
CA GLU A 527 0.23 30.74 -20.75
C GLU A 527 -0.43 29.98 -19.60
N ALA A 528 0.11 30.07 -18.38
CA ALA A 528 -0.53 29.48 -17.20
C ALA A 528 -1.79 30.24 -16.81
N PHE A 529 -1.77 31.57 -16.84
CA PHE A 529 -2.95 32.39 -16.60
C PHE A 529 -4.05 32.09 -17.63
N GLU A 530 -3.70 32.00 -18.91
CA GLU A 530 -4.62 31.70 -20.00
C GLU A 530 -5.20 30.29 -19.88
N TRP A 531 -4.34 29.27 -19.71
CA TRP A 531 -4.74 27.86 -19.67
C TRP A 531 -5.61 27.55 -18.44
N LEU A 532 -5.22 28.12 -17.27
CA LEU A 532 -5.96 27.94 -16.03
C LEU A 532 -7.15 28.89 -15.90
N GLN A 533 -7.34 29.82 -16.84
CA GLN A 533 -8.38 30.87 -16.80
C GLN A 533 -8.33 31.69 -15.49
N ILE A 534 -7.10 32.07 -15.09
CA ILE A 534 -6.87 32.91 -13.91
C ILE A 534 -6.87 34.39 -14.35
N PRO A 535 -7.77 35.23 -13.86
CA PRO A 535 -7.72 36.67 -14.16
C PRO A 535 -6.45 37.30 -13.61
N GLN A 536 -5.75 38.09 -14.43
CA GLN A 536 -4.60 38.89 -14.01
C GLN A 536 -5.05 40.16 -13.29
N SER A 537 -4.23 40.62 -12.35
CA SER A 537 -4.39 41.87 -11.60
C SER A 537 -3.05 42.60 -11.46
N GLU A 538 -3.03 43.80 -10.90
CA GLU A 538 -1.79 44.52 -10.63
C GLU A 538 -0.85 43.74 -9.69
N SER A 539 -1.41 43.02 -8.72
CA SER A 539 -0.64 42.23 -7.73
C SER A 539 -0.36 40.79 -8.17
N MET A 540 -1.04 40.29 -9.20
CA MET A 540 -0.89 38.91 -9.68
C MET A 540 -0.99 38.90 -11.21
N ASN A 541 0.15 38.92 -11.88
CA ASN A 541 0.30 38.91 -13.35
C ASN A 541 1.60 38.26 -13.77
N ALA A 542 1.76 38.03 -15.05
CA ALA A 542 2.92 37.31 -15.61
C ALA A 542 4.27 38.07 -15.48
N SER A 543 4.26 39.33 -15.11
CA SER A 543 5.46 40.15 -14.95
C SER A 543 5.92 40.31 -13.49
N THR A 544 5.08 39.90 -12.53
CA THR A 544 5.33 40.09 -11.10
C THR A 544 5.48 38.73 -10.43
N PRO A 545 6.65 38.40 -9.82
CA PRO A 545 6.84 37.14 -9.13
C PRO A 545 6.05 37.10 -7.82
N VAL A 546 5.56 35.93 -7.45
CA VAL A 546 5.08 35.64 -6.11
C VAL A 546 6.31 35.34 -5.25
N LYS A 547 6.55 36.19 -4.23
CA LYS A 547 7.67 35.99 -3.30
C LYS A 547 7.28 34.95 -2.24
N VAL A 548 8.09 33.92 -2.12
CA VAL A 548 7.79 32.78 -1.27
C VAL A 548 8.99 32.42 -0.40
N HIS A 549 8.78 32.38 0.92
CA HIS A 549 9.73 31.80 1.86
C HIS A 549 9.34 30.34 2.15
N VAL A 550 10.22 29.39 1.89
CA VAL A 550 9.99 27.97 2.16
C VAL A 550 11.09 27.43 3.09
N PRO A 551 10.73 26.96 4.28
CA PRO A 551 11.69 26.37 5.20
C PRO A 551 12.39 25.15 4.61
N ALA A 552 13.53 24.80 5.18
CA ALA A 552 14.30 23.60 4.83
C ALA A 552 13.45 22.32 4.96
N CYS A 553 13.50 21.44 3.97
CA CYS A 553 12.80 20.16 3.94
C CYS A 553 11.28 20.28 4.11
N ASP A 554 10.67 21.39 3.69
CA ASP A 554 9.26 21.69 3.92
C ASP A 554 8.58 22.19 2.62
N GLY A 555 7.31 22.50 2.73
CA GLY A 555 6.51 23.12 1.68
C GLY A 555 5.55 24.17 2.20
N VAL A 556 5.05 25.01 1.31
CA VAL A 556 4.04 26.01 1.60
C VAL A 556 2.91 25.97 0.57
N MET A 557 1.72 26.34 1.02
CA MET A 557 0.56 26.58 0.18
C MET A 557 0.17 28.04 0.26
N ILE A 558 -0.07 28.67 -0.87
CA ILE A 558 -0.48 30.07 -0.98
C ILE A 558 -1.78 30.10 -1.75
N ASN A 559 -2.83 30.61 -1.12
CA ASN A 559 -4.08 30.89 -1.83
C ASN A 559 -3.84 32.12 -2.72
N LEU A 560 -3.93 31.93 -4.03
CA LEU A 560 -3.83 33.01 -4.99
C LEU A 560 -5.20 33.68 -5.23
N ARG A 561 -6.27 32.91 -5.01
CA ARG A 561 -7.65 33.36 -5.16
C ARG A 561 -8.62 32.42 -4.47
#